data_24090b8fd9e4e7fd1f792b18cebfaeed
#
_entry.id   24090b8fd9e4e7fd1f792b18cebfaeed
#
_cell.length_a   1.000
_cell.length_b   1.000
_cell.length_c   1.000
_cell.angle_alpha   90.00
_cell.angle_beta   90.00
_cell.angle_gamma   90.00
#
_symmetry.space_group_name_H-M   'P 1'
#
loop_
_entity.id
_entity.type
_entity.pdbx_description
1 polymer ?
#
loop_
_entity_poly.entity_id
_entity_poly.type
_entity_poly.pdbx_seq_one_letter_code
_entity_poly.pdbx_strand_id
1 'polypeptide(L)'
;SLMDSWLYDEKSPFIHLAQNDTYEFLKNNIDTGYFEGLVRRYLLENTHTSLVILKPVINLTSDNDAKVAEKLAAYKASLSAEEIERLVKETEELKKYQSEPSTDEELKTIPMLTRDDIRKEPAPLYNDFEEISGVTVDHHNVYTNDIGYLKLSFDIGAVDTEDIPYVGLLGTALGYVDTDSYTYEQISNEIDINTGGITSGLSTYENIHTHKVSARFNVDCKAIGEEYAKAMDLIREMIFNAHYDDHKRMKEILAEIKSRLQNRMVSAGHSSAVLACNAQYLETSRYSELTSGISYYRFISDLYDNFEERKEIISSKLNKITERIFTVDRLIVSLTGDDTVYTAGRDSLAGFIDGLPDVAYDTAERNFRYTNIRRAYKSASQVNYVARCGSFGDKGIEYSPALKVFKTIMDYDYLWINIRVKGGAYGCMNGYNVTGNGYFCSYRDPNLKQTDIIYEGIPEYIRNFNATEREMTKYIIGTFSGLDIPLT
;
A
#
# COMPACT_ATOMS: atom_id res chain seq x y z
N SER A 1 -17.52 -12.19 -0.74
CA SER A 1 -18.76 -11.55 -0.27
C SER A 1 -19.96 -12.41 -0.64
N LEU A 2 -21.12 -12.22 0.02
CA LEU A 2 -22.35 -12.98 -0.31
C LEU A 2 -22.80 -12.75 -1.76
N MET A 3 -22.49 -11.61 -2.33
CA MET A 3 -22.82 -11.27 -3.72
C MET A 3 -22.12 -12.17 -4.74
N ASP A 4 -20.95 -12.71 -4.40
CA ASP A 4 -20.18 -13.57 -5.32
C ASP A 4 -20.89 -14.91 -5.61
N SER A 5 -21.66 -15.42 -4.65
CA SER A 5 -22.51 -16.60 -4.85
C SER A 5 -23.93 -16.24 -5.26
N TRP A 6 -24.53 -15.24 -4.63
CA TRP A 6 -25.95 -14.89 -4.84
C TRP A 6 -26.25 -14.46 -6.28
N LEU A 7 -25.35 -13.74 -6.92
CA LEU A 7 -25.49 -13.35 -8.34
C LEU A 7 -25.58 -14.53 -9.31
N TYR A 8 -25.01 -15.68 -8.95
CA TYR A 8 -24.93 -16.87 -9.81
C TYR A 8 -25.85 -17.99 -9.37
N ASP A 9 -26.21 -18.06 -8.08
CA ASP A 9 -27.12 -19.05 -7.53
C ASP A 9 -27.95 -18.47 -6.36
N GLU A 10 -29.18 -18.06 -6.64
CA GLU A 10 -30.09 -17.51 -5.63
C GLU A 10 -30.43 -18.52 -4.52
N LYS A 11 -30.26 -19.84 -4.77
CA LYS A 11 -30.59 -20.87 -3.80
C LYS A 11 -29.47 -21.15 -2.80
N SER A 12 -28.24 -20.74 -3.13
CA SER A 12 -27.04 -20.99 -2.31
C SER A 12 -26.25 -19.72 -2.00
N PRO A 13 -26.88 -18.62 -1.48
CA PRO A 13 -26.22 -17.34 -1.28
C PRO A 13 -25.11 -17.41 -0.22
N PHE A 14 -25.12 -18.39 0.66
CA PHE A 14 -24.19 -18.54 1.79
C PHE A 14 -23.10 -19.61 1.56
N ILE A 15 -23.00 -20.19 0.36
CA ILE A 15 -22.08 -21.30 0.09
C ILE A 15 -20.62 -20.97 0.44
N HIS A 16 -20.22 -19.72 0.28
CA HIS A 16 -18.86 -19.27 0.62
C HIS A 16 -18.61 -19.13 2.12
N LEU A 17 -19.64 -19.22 2.96
CA LEU A 17 -19.49 -19.26 4.41
C LEU A 17 -19.34 -20.68 4.96
N ALA A 18 -19.79 -21.69 4.20
CA ALA A 18 -19.72 -23.11 4.58
C ALA A 18 -18.41 -23.75 4.09
N GLN A 19 -17.27 -23.19 4.47
CA GLN A 19 -15.96 -23.66 3.98
C GLN A 19 -15.39 -24.83 4.79
N ASN A 20 -15.74 -24.98 6.05
CA ASN A 20 -15.16 -25.98 6.94
C ASN A 20 -15.37 -27.40 6.41
N ASP A 21 -16.58 -27.73 5.98
CA ASP A 21 -16.87 -29.06 5.40
C ASP A 21 -16.02 -29.33 4.15
N THR A 22 -15.77 -28.30 3.35
CA THR A 22 -14.91 -28.39 2.18
C THR A 22 -13.45 -28.65 2.58
N TYR A 23 -12.94 -27.97 3.60
CA TYR A 23 -11.59 -28.20 4.10
C TYR A 23 -11.42 -29.60 4.68
N GLU A 24 -12.38 -30.09 5.46
CA GLU A 24 -12.37 -31.47 5.97
C GLU A 24 -12.41 -32.51 4.81
N PHE A 25 -13.25 -32.25 3.80
CA PHE A 25 -13.25 -33.09 2.60
C PHE A 25 -11.89 -33.11 1.91
N LEU A 26 -11.25 -31.93 1.72
CA LEU A 26 -9.94 -31.81 1.08
C LEU A 26 -8.85 -32.53 1.88
N LYS A 27 -8.81 -32.33 3.22
CA LYS A 27 -7.86 -33.01 4.12
C LYS A 27 -7.97 -34.53 4.00
N ASN A 28 -9.19 -35.06 4.02
CA ASN A 28 -9.45 -36.51 3.92
C ASN A 28 -9.09 -37.08 2.54
N ASN A 29 -8.86 -36.25 1.54
CA ASN A 29 -8.54 -36.67 0.18
C ASN A 29 -7.09 -36.39 -0.25
N ILE A 30 -6.20 -35.97 0.65
CA ILE A 30 -4.79 -35.67 0.33
C ILE A 30 -4.09 -36.86 -0.31
N ASP A 31 -4.24 -38.09 0.28
CA ASP A 31 -3.54 -39.31 -0.16
C ASP A 31 -4.36 -40.18 -1.09
N THR A 32 -5.47 -39.70 -1.62
CA THR A 32 -6.40 -40.53 -2.45
C THR A 32 -6.19 -40.41 -3.95
N GLY A 33 -5.27 -39.55 -4.39
CA GLY A 33 -5.10 -39.16 -5.79
C GLY A 33 -6.17 -38.19 -6.29
N TYR A 34 -6.93 -37.58 -5.39
CA TYR A 34 -7.99 -36.63 -5.74
C TYR A 34 -7.43 -35.40 -6.46
N PHE A 35 -6.36 -34.81 -5.94
CA PHE A 35 -5.74 -33.60 -6.50
C PHE A 35 -5.10 -33.86 -7.87
N GLU A 36 -4.41 -35.00 -8.01
CA GLU A 36 -3.86 -35.46 -9.29
C GLU A 36 -4.99 -35.73 -10.32
N GLY A 37 -6.12 -36.24 -9.85
CA GLY A 37 -7.32 -36.43 -10.66
C GLY A 37 -7.90 -35.11 -11.15
N LEU A 38 -7.92 -34.06 -10.33
CA LEU A 38 -8.32 -32.70 -10.74
C LEU A 38 -7.37 -32.11 -11.80
N VAL A 39 -6.07 -32.22 -11.58
CA VAL A 39 -5.04 -31.77 -12.55
C VAL A 39 -5.26 -32.53 -13.89
N ARG A 40 -5.39 -33.81 -13.86
CA ARG A 40 -5.62 -34.62 -15.07
C ARG A 40 -6.89 -34.19 -15.80
N ARG A 41 -8.02 -34.14 -15.10
CA ARG A 41 -9.34 -33.85 -15.69
C ARG A 41 -9.45 -32.44 -16.23
N TYR A 42 -9.01 -31.45 -15.45
CA TYR A 42 -9.25 -30.02 -15.77
C TYR A 42 -8.11 -29.33 -16.52
N LEU A 43 -6.89 -29.85 -16.46
CA LEU A 43 -5.73 -29.24 -17.13
C LEU A 43 -5.20 -30.13 -18.28
N LEU A 44 -4.94 -31.41 -18.05
CA LEU A 44 -4.27 -32.28 -19.06
C LEU A 44 -5.22 -32.83 -20.10
N GLU A 45 -6.40 -33.30 -19.70
CA GLU A 45 -7.40 -33.92 -20.58
C GLU A 45 -8.47 -32.93 -21.06
N ASN A 46 -8.41 -31.67 -20.60
CA ASN A 46 -9.37 -30.68 -21.00
C ASN A 46 -9.05 -30.17 -22.41
N THR A 47 -9.98 -30.46 -23.33
CA THR A 47 -9.89 -30.00 -24.73
C THR A 47 -10.43 -28.57 -24.96
N HIS A 48 -11.10 -28.00 -23.98
CA HIS A 48 -11.61 -26.62 -24.02
C HIS A 48 -10.52 -25.65 -23.59
N THR A 49 -9.50 -25.49 -24.42
CA THR A 49 -8.34 -24.67 -24.19
C THR A 49 -8.11 -23.71 -25.34
N SER A 50 -7.53 -22.54 -25.05
CA SER A 50 -7.07 -21.59 -26.05
C SER A 50 -5.67 -21.10 -25.72
N LEU A 51 -4.84 -20.97 -26.76
CA LEU A 51 -3.53 -20.33 -26.65
C LEU A 51 -3.59 -18.95 -27.28
N VAL A 52 -3.36 -17.91 -26.47
CA VAL A 52 -3.28 -16.53 -26.96
C VAL A 52 -1.84 -16.05 -26.86
N ILE A 53 -1.26 -15.68 -27.99
CA ILE A 53 0.10 -15.14 -28.06
C ILE A 53 0.02 -13.63 -28.31
N LEU A 54 0.42 -12.86 -27.30
CA LEU A 54 0.56 -11.40 -27.41
C LEU A 54 1.94 -11.05 -27.91
N LYS A 55 2.02 -10.47 -29.14
CA LYS A 55 3.27 -9.99 -29.70
C LYS A 55 3.33 -8.47 -29.55
N PRO A 56 4.42 -7.89 -28.99
CA PRO A 56 4.59 -6.44 -28.97
C PRO A 56 4.82 -5.93 -30.38
N VAL A 57 4.12 -4.86 -30.74
CA VAL A 57 4.26 -4.19 -32.02
C VAL A 57 4.60 -2.73 -31.75
N ILE A 58 5.74 -2.27 -32.29
CA ILE A 58 6.18 -0.89 -32.14
C ILE A 58 5.17 0.03 -32.86
N ASN A 59 4.79 1.14 -32.24
CA ASN A 59 3.87 2.16 -32.74
C ASN A 59 2.42 1.70 -32.98
N LEU A 60 2.02 0.50 -32.58
CA LEU A 60 0.65 -0.01 -32.81
C LEU A 60 -0.42 0.98 -32.33
N THR A 61 -0.23 1.60 -31.19
CA THR A 61 -1.18 2.58 -30.63
C THR A 61 -1.23 3.84 -31.48
N SER A 62 -0.07 4.41 -31.83
CA SER A 62 0.00 5.59 -32.68
C SER A 62 -0.63 5.37 -34.07
N ASP A 63 -0.42 4.17 -34.63
CA ASP A 63 -1.01 3.79 -35.92
C ASP A 63 -2.53 3.64 -35.84
N ASN A 64 -3.02 3.09 -34.71
CA ASN A 64 -4.45 2.98 -34.45
C ASN A 64 -5.08 4.37 -34.25
N ASP A 65 -4.42 5.25 -33.49
CA ASP A 65 -4.88 6.63 -33.26
C ASP A 65 -4.95 7.41 -34.58
N ALA A 66 -3.94 7.23 -35.47
CA ALA A 66 -3.95 7.82 -36.80
C ALA A 66 -5.14 7.33 -37.64
N LYS A 67 -5.42 6.01 -37.62
CA LYS A 67 -6.58 5.42 -38.31
C LYS A 67 -7.91 5.94 -37.77
N VAL A 68 -8.01 6.10 -36.46
CA VAL A 68 -9.22 6.67 -35.81
C VAL A 68 -9.39 8.14 -36.22
N ALA A 69 -8.29 8.92 -36.20
CA ALA A 69 -8.31 10.32 -36.64
C ALA A 69 -8.72 10.46 -38.10
N GLU A 70 -8.19 9.62 -39.00
CA GLU A 70 -8.58 9.57 -40.42
C GLU A 70 -10.06 9.24 -40.59
N LYS A 71 -10.56 8.20 -39.91
CA LYS A 71 -11.97 7.81 -39.91
C LYS A 71 -12.88 8.94 -39.44
N LEU A 72 -12.52 9.63 -38.33
CA LEU A 72 -13.28 10.74 -37.80
C LEU A 72 -13.25 11.96 -38.76
N ALA A 73 -12.10 12.23 -39.41
CA ALA A 73 -12.01 13.29 -40.40
C ALA A 73 -12.87 13.01 -41.64
N ALA A 74 -12.85 11.77 -42.13
CA ALA A 74 -13.72 11.34 -43.21
C ALA A 74 -15.20 11.42 -42.85
N TYR A 75 -15.58 10.99 -41.65
CA TYR A 75 -16.94 11.12 -41.15
C TYR A 75 -17.38 12.59 -41.05
N LYS A 76 -16.53 13.45 -40.49
CA LYS A 76 -16.82 14.90 -40.43
C LYS A 76 -16.99 15.51 -41.82
N ALA A 77 -16.18 15.10 -42.78
CA ALA A 77 -16.29 15.60 -44.16
C ALA A 77 -17.54 15.10 -44.88
N SER A 78 -18.17 14.01 -44.44
CA SER A 78 -19.42 13.48 -45.02
C SER A 78 -20.68 14.14 -44.45
N LEU A 79 -20.57 14.89 -43.34
CA LEU A 79 -21.71 15.56 -42.71
C LEU A 79 -22.08 16.84 -43.41
N SER A 80 -23.38 17.15 -43.50
CA SER A 80 -23.89 18.44 -43.90
C SER A 80 -23.65 19.52 -42.84
N ALA A 81 -23.80 20.78 -43.22
CA ALA A 81 -23.65 21.88 -42.28
C ALA A 81 -24.69 21.79 -41.14
N GLU A 82 -25.95 21.39 -41.48
CA GLU A 82 -27.02 21.22 -40.52
C GLU A 82 -26.73 20.07 -39.51
N GLU A 83 -26.14 18.98 -40.01
CA GLU A 83 -25.76 17.85 -39.13
C GLU A 83 -24.64 18.22 -38.17
N ILE A 84 -23.66 19.00 -38.62
CA ILE A 84 -22.59 19.52 -37.77
C ILE A 84 -23.16 20.46 -36.71
N GLU A 85 -24.05 21.41 -37.11
CA GLU A 85 -24.69 22.33 -36.18
C GLU A 85 -25.50 21.58 -35.10
N ARG A 86 -26.26 20.54 -35.53
CA ARG A 86 -26.98 19.67 -34.59
C ARG A 86 -26.06 18.99 -33.58
N LEU A 87 -24.96 18.39 -34.03
CA LEU A 87 -23.98 17.73 -33.15
C LEU A 87 -23.31 18.69 -32.16
N VAL A 88 -23.03 19.93 -32.62
CA VAL A 88 -22.51 20.99 -31.74
C VAL A 88 -23.53 21.32 -30.66
N LYS A 89 -24.78 21.55 -31.05
CA LYS A 89 -25.89 21.88 -30.11
C LYS A 89 -26.14 20.75 -29.11
N GLU A 90 -26.24 19.50 -29.57
CA GLU A 90 -26.41 18.33 -28.69
C GLU A 90 -25.22 18.19 -27.70
N THR A 91 -23.99 18.48 -28.14
CA THR A 91 -22.81 18.48 -27.28
C THR A 91 -22.82 19.60 -26.25
N GLU A 92 -23.31 20.79 -26.61
CA GLU A 92 -23.47 21.92 -25.71
C GLU A 92 -24.59 21.65 -24.68
N GLU A 93 -25.69 21.06 -25.10
CA GLU A 93 -26.80 20.66 -24.21
C GLU A 93 -26.30 19.56 -23.24
N LEU A 94 -25.57 18.58 -23.71
CA LEU A 94 -24.95 17.55 -22.85
C LEU A 94 -24.00 18.17 -21.81
N LYS A 95 -23.12 19.08 -22.22
CA LYS A 95 -22.21 19.78 -21.30
C LYS A 95 -22.97 20.62 -20.29
N LYS A 96 -24.05 21.28 -20.70
CA LYS A 96 -24.94 22.02 -19.79
C LYS A 96 -25.57 21.08 -18.77
N TYR A 97 -26.18 19.98 -19.22
CA TYR A 97 -26.79 18.96 -18.37
C TYR A 97 -25.79 18.38 -17.34
N GLN A 98 -24.58 18.09 -17.78
CA GLN A 98 -23.52 17.57 -16.88
C GLN A 98 -23.04 18.58 -15.83
N SER A 99 -23.22 19.87 -16.06
CA SER A 99 -22.77 20.94 -15.16
C SER A 99 -23.91 21.58 -14.35
N GLU A 100 -25.15 21.29 -14.70
CA GLU A 100 -26.34 21.83 -14.01
C GLU A 100 -26.53 21.11 -12.67
N PRO A 101 -26.58 21.83 -11.53
CA PRO A 101 -26.82 21.21 -10.25
C PRO A 101 -28.26 20.70 -10.16
N SER A 102 -28.46 19.60 -9.42
CA SER A 102 -29.81 19.11 -9.12
C SER A 102 -30.61 20.15 -8.34
N THR A 103 -31.91 20.18 -8.57
CA THR A 103 -32.84 21.09 -7.86
C THR A 103 -32.98 20.69 -6.38
N ASP A 104 -33.43 21.62 -5.54
CA ASP A 104 -33.68 21.35 -4.11
C ASP A 104 -34.76 20.27 -3.91
N GLU A 105 -35.75 20.16 -4.79
CA GLU A 105 -36.76 19.12 -4.76
C GLU A 105 -36.17 17.75 -5.04
N GLU A 106 -35.31 17.62 -6.04
CA GLU A 106 -34.63 16.38 -6.36
C GLU A 106 -33.67 15.97 -5.22
N LEU A 107 -32.94 16.92 -4.67
CA LEU A 107 -32.03 16.67 -3.55
C LEU A 107 -32.75 16.20 -2.27
N LYS A 108 -34.00 16.67 -2.04
CA LYS A 108 -34.83 16.25 -0.88
C LYS A 108 -35.29 14.80 -0.98
N THR A 109 -35.32 14.20 -2.15
CA THR A 109 -35.70 12.78 -2.32
C THR A 109 -34.62 11.81 -1.79
N ILE A 110 -33.38 12.28 -1.66
CA ILE A 110 -32.24 11.47 -1.14
C ILE A 110 -32.29 11.55 0.39
N PRO A 111 -32.43 10.39 1.10
CA PRO A 111 -32.33 10.36 2.55
C PRO A 111 -30.94 10.79 3.00
N MET A 112 -30.88 11.66 3.99
CA MET A 112 -29.63 12.18 4.53
C MET A 112 -29.54 11.87 6.02
N LEU A 113 -28.32 11.46 6.42
CA LEU A 113 -27.93 11.45 7.81
C LEU A 113 -27.79 12.89 8.32
N THR A 114 -27.96 13.06 9.62
CA THR A 114 -27.79 14.33 10.33
C THR A 114 -26.49 14.29 11.14
N ARG A 115 -26.07 15.44 11.68
CA ARG A 115 -24.90 15.48 12.56
C ARG A 115 -25.12 14.72 13.90
N ASP A 116 -26.39 14.48 14.27
CA ASP A 116 -26.72 13.72 15.47
C ASP A 116 -26.49 12.21 15.30
N ASP A 117 -26.42 11.74 14.05
CA ASP A 117 -26.09 10.35 13.73
C ASP A 117 -24.57 10.05 13.87
N ILE A 118 -23.74 11.10 14.06
CA ILE A 118 -22.30 10.94 14.22
C ILE A 118 -21.98 10.50 15.63
N ARG A 119 -21.19 9.44 15.75
CA ARG A 119 -20.63 8.98 17.04
C ARG A 119 -19.79 10.11 17.66
N LYS A 120 -20.11 10.48 18.91
CA LYS A 120 -19.44 11.58 19.61
C LYS A 120 -18.13 11.19 20.28
N GLU A 121 -17.97 9.92 20.55
CA GLU A 121 -16.80 9.39 21.24
C GLU A 121 -15.92 8.56 20.27
N PRO A 122 -14.60 8.72 20.33
CA PRO A 122 -13.71 7.88 19.56
C PRO A 122 -13.79 6.43 20.03
N ALA A 123 -13.41 5.49 19.15
CA ALA A 123 -13.23 4.11 19.57
C ALA A 123 -12.14 4.05 20.65
N PRO A 124 -12.35 3.26 21.74
CA PRO A 124 -11.34 3.12 22.77
C PRO A 124 -10.07 2.46 22.21
N LEU A 125 -8.92 2.93 22.67
CA LEU A 125 -7.63 2.27 22.45
C LEU A 125 -7.32 1.43 23.67
N TYR A 126 -7.02 0.16 23.45
CA TYR A 126 -6.63 -0.79 24.49
C TYR A 126 -5.12 -0.95 24.42
N ASN A 127 -4.40 -0.36 25.37
CA ASN A 127 -2.95 -0.47 25.50
C ASN A 127 -2.66 -0.88 26.94
N ASP A 128 -2.04 -2.03 27.10
CA ASP A 128 -1.60 -2.55 28.39
C ASP A 128 -0.09 -2.85 28.29
N PHE A 129 0.71 -1.99 28.90
CA PHE A 129 2.16 -2.06 28.80
C PHE A 129 2.74 -2.92 29.92
N GLU A 130 3.54 -3.88 29.55
CA GLU A 130 4.39 -4.62 30.50
C GLU A 130 5.84 -4.69 30.00
N GLU A 131 6.71 -5.22 30.83
CA GLU A 131 8.11 -5.49 30.50
C GLU A 131 8.37 -6.99 30.58
N ILE A 132 8.87 -7.58 29.48
CA ILE A 132 9.29 -8.98 29.43
C ILE A 132 10.79 -8.99 29.09
N SER A 133 11.62 -9.54 29.98
CA SER A 133 13.07 -9.62 29.78
C SER A 133 13.73 -8.29 29.37
N GLY A 134 13.26 -7.17 29.92
CA GLY A 134 13.75 -5.82 29.62
C GLY A 134 13.20 -5.19 28.33
N VAL A 135 12.29 -5.84 27.64
CA VAL A 135 11.63 -5.34 26.43
C VAL A 135 10.21 -4.89 26.72
N THR A 136 9.86 -3.70 26.24
CA THR A 136 8.47 -3.19 26.32
C THR A 136 7.55 -4.00 25.41
N VAL A 137 6.47 -4.53 25.98
CA VAL A 137 5.39 -5.23 25.27
C VAL A 137 4.11 -4.43 25.46
N ASP A 138 3.49 -4.03 24.35
CA ASP A 138 2.18 -3.38 24.32
C ASP A 138 1.12 -4.42 23.97
N HIS A 139 0.32 -4.84 24.95
CA HIS A 139 -0.77 -5.78 24.77
C HIS A 139 -2.08 -5.04 24.49
N HIS A 140 -2.68 -5.31 23.36
CA HIS A 140 -4.00 -4.79 22.99
C HIS A 140 -5.05 -5.87 23.26
N ASN A 141 -5.66 -5.84 24.43
CA ASN A 141 -6.65 -6.84 24.87
C ASN A 141 -7.98 -6.61 24.17
N VAL A 142 -8.16 -7.27 23.04
CA VAL A 142 -9.40 -7.28 22.26
C VAL A 142 -9.72 -8.70 21.81
N TYR A 143 -11.01 -9.00 21.65
CA TYR A 143 -11.44 -10.29 21.13
C TYR A 143 -11.06 -10.44 19.66
N THR A 144 -10.28 -11.47 19.34
CA THR A 144 -9.74 -11.73 18.00
C THR A 144 -10.05 -13.14 17.50
N ASN A 145 -10.98 -13.84 18.12
CA ASN A 145 -11.34 -15.21 17.77
C ASN A 145 -10.13 -16.16 17.75
N ASP A 146 -9.35 -16.15 18.83
CA ASP A 146 -8.14 -16.96 19.06
C ASP A 146 -6.97 -16.67 18.11
N ILE A 147 -7.05 -15.61 17.31
CA ILE A 147 -5.94 -15.19 16.45
C ILE A 147 -5.14 -14.10 17.14
N GLY A 148 -3.86 -14.35 17.38
CA GLY A 148 -2.95 -13.33 17.86
C GLY A 148 -2.23 -12.63 16.71
N TYR A 149 -2.15 -11.32 16.78
CA TYR A 149 -1.42 -10.48 15.86
C TYR A 149 -0.19 -9.94 16.56
N LEU A 150 0.97 -10.44 16.17
CA LEU A 150 2.26 -10.07 16.75
C LEU A 150 3.02 -9.15 15.80
N LYS A 151 3.59 -8.10 16.35
CA LYS A 151 4.54 -7.22 15.67
C LYS A 151 5.82 -7.11 16.52
N LEU A 152 6.92 -7.60 15.98
CA LEU A 152 8.26 -7.36 16.50
C LEU A 152 8.84 -6.16 15.75
N SER A 153 9.10 -5.07 16.46
CA SER A 153 9.49 -3.79 15.89
C SER A 153 10.87 -3.39 16.36
N PHE A 154 11.87 -3.46 15.48
CA PHE A 154 13.28 -3.19 15.76
C PHE A 154 13.69 -1.82 15.23
N ASP A 155 14.32 -0.99 16.07
CA ASP A 155 14.88 0.29 15.64
C ASP A 155 16.09 0.09 14.71
N ILE A 156 16.11 0.78 13.55
CA ILE A 156 17.24 0.69 12.61
C ILE A 156 18.27 1.79 12.81
N GLY A 157 18.28 2.45 13.97
CA GLY A 157 19.18 3.57 14.26
C GLY A 157 20.66 3.27 14.02
N ALA A 158 21.11 2.02 14.21
CA ALA A 158 22.49 1.60 13.99
C ALA A 158 22.89 1.36 12.52
N VAL A 159 21.93 1.40 11.59
CA VAL A 159 22.22 1.19 10.16
C VAL A 159 22.69 2.48 9.54
N ASP A 160 23.82 2.45 8.84
CA ASP A 160 24.38 3.61 8.16
C ASP A 160 23.44 4.14 7.06
N THR A 161 23.41 5.45 6.80
CA THR A 161 22.48 6.06 5.82
C THR A 161 22.60 5.45 4.42
N GLU A 162 23.82 5.09 3.99
CA GLU A 162 24.08 4.46 2.70
C GLU A 162 23.57 3.01 2.60
N ASP A 163 23.40 2.35 3.74
CA ASP A 163 22.95 0.95 3.84
C ASP A 163 21.41 0.82 3.94
N ILE A 164 20.67 1.91 4.09
CA ILE A 164 19.20 1.89 4.18
C ILE A 164 18.54 1.14 3.00
N PRO A 165 18.98 1.27 1.73
CA PRO A 165 18.38 0.49 0.65
C PRO A 165 18.51 -1.03 0.84
N TYR A 166 19.56 -1.52 1.50
CA TYR A 166 19.70 -2.94 1.85
C TYR A 166 18.71 -3.38 2.93
N VAL A 167 18.22 -2.47 3.80
CA VAL A 167 17.10 -2.77 4.71
C VAL A 167 15.83 -3.10 3.94
N GLY A 168 15.58 -2.39 2.82
CA GLY A 168 14.49 -2.73 1.90
C GLY A 168 14.67 -4.09 1.24
N LEU A 169 15.91 -4.46 0.89
CA LEU A 169 16.23 -5.78 0.34
C LEU A 169 16.07 -6.88 1.41
N LEU A 170 16.54 -6.65 2.63
CA LEU A 170 16.35 -7.55 3.77
C LEU A 170 14.85 -7.85 3.99
N GLY A 171 13.99 -6.83 3.97
CA GLY A 171 12.53 -6.99 4.11
C GLY A 171 11.86 -7.83 3.02
N THR A 172 12.55 -8.09 1.91
CA THR A 172 12.05 -9.02 0.88
C THR A 172 12.77 -10.36 0.93
N ALA A 173 14.06 -10.38 1.31
CA ALA A 173 14.85 -11.61 1.34
C ALA A 173 14.53 -12.49 2.56
N LEU A 174 14.12 -11.86 3.69
CA LEU A 174 13.82 -12.58 4.92
C LEU A 174 12.63 -13.55 4.71
N GLY A 175 12.86 -14.84 4.95
CA GLY A 175 11.89 -15.93 4.69
C GLY A 175 11.83 -16.42 3.24
N TYR A 176 12.67 -15.87 2.34
CA TYR A 176 12.73 -16.26 0.92
C TYR A 176 14.11 -16.80 0.49
N VAL A 177 14.99 -17.02 1.44
CA VAL A 177 16.30 -17.69 1.26
C VAL A 177 16.35 -18.96 2.11
N ASP A 178 17.27 -19.86 1.81
CA ASP A 178 17.53 -21.03 2.63
C ASP A 178 18.02 -20.61 4.01
N THR A 179 17.80 -21.48 5.00
CA THR A 179 18.29 -21.33 6.36
C THR A 179 19.07 -22.58 6.77
N ASP A 180 19.64 -22.61 7.98
CA ASP A 180 20.33 -23.78 8.49
C ASP A 180 19.44 -25.04 8.52
N SER A 181 18.13 -24.88 8.79
CA SER A 181 17.20 -25.99 9.00
C SER A 181 16.26 -26.25 7.82
N TYR A 182 16.04 -25.28 6.93
CA TYR A 182 15.04 -25.35 5.87
C TYR A 182 15.55 -24.77 4.56
N THR A 183 15.16 -25.37 3.43
CA THR A 183 15.20 -24.66 2.15
C THR A 183 14.14 -23.55 2.14
N TYR A 184 14.26 -22.56 1.26
CA TYR A 184 13.29 -21.47 1.15
C TYR A 184 11.86 -21.97 0.82
N GLU A 185 11.74 -23.07 0.08
CA GLU A 185 10.45 -23.71 -0.19
C GLU A 185 9.87 -24.37 1.08
N GLN A 186 10.71 -25.04 1.85
CA GLN A 186 10.29 -25.68 3.10
C GLN A 186 9.89 -24.66 4.15
N ILE A 187 10.65 -23.58 4.34
CA ILE A 187 10.30 -22.56 5.34
C ILE A 187 9.02 -21.82 4.94
N SER A 188 8.79 -21.56 3.64
CA SER A 188 7.53 -21.02 3.14
C SER A 188 6.35 -21.92 3.47
N ASN A 189 6.50 -23.23 3.24
CA ASN A 189 5.45 -24.21 3.58
C ASN A 189 5.19 -24.29 5.09
N GLU A 190 6.24 -24.26 5.91
CA GLU A 190 6.09 -24.25 7.37
C GLU A 190 5.36 -22.98 7.88
N ILE A 191 5.65 -21.82 7.27
CA ILE A 191 4.94 -20.57 7.57
C ILE A 191 3.46 -20.71 7.21
N ASP A 192 3.14 -21.22 6.02
CA ASP A 192 1.76 -21.35 5.54
C ASP A 192 0.95 -22.40 6.33
N ILE A 193 1.60 -23.44 6.84
CA ILE A 193 0.93 -24.50 7.64
C ILE A 193 0.65 -24.03 9.08
N ASN A 194 1.61 -23.35 9.71
CA ASN A 194 1.56 -23.07 11.13
C ASN A 194 1.16 -21.63 11.48
N THR A 195 1.05 -20.75 10.48
CA THR A 195 0.75 -19.34 10.72
C THR A 195 -0.26 -18.80 9.71
N GLY A 196 -0.84 -17.64 10.00
CA GLY A 196 -1.59 -16.85 9.01
C GLY A 196 -0.70 -15.95 8.15
N GLY A 197 0.63 -16.16 8.16
CA GLY A 197 1.66 -15.46 7.43
C GLY A 197 2.63 -14.71 8.33
N ILE A 198 3.89 -14.67 7.89
CA ILE A 198 4.95 -13.83 8.45
C ILE A 198 5.37 -12.85 7.36
N THR A 199 5.39 -11.56 7.69
CA THR A 199 5.82 -10.51 6.76
C THR A 199 6.82 -9.59 7.43
N SER A 200 7.70 -8.99 6.63
CA SER A 200 8.72 -8.08 7.16
C SER A 200 8.88 -6.83 6.29
N GLY A 201 9.34 -5.74 6.90
CA GLY A 201 9.59 -4.50 6.19
C GLY A 201 9.84 -3.30 7.07
N LEU A 202 10.22 -2.19 6.43
CA LEU A 202 10.50 -0.93 7.10
C LEU A 202 9.23 -0.10 7.26
N SER A 203 9.00 0.44 8.46
CA SER A 203 8.03 1.49 8.74
C SER A 203 8.72 2.70 9.37
N THR A 204 8.15 3.88 9.15
CA THR A 204 8.66 5.12 9.72
C THR A 204 7.55 5.86 10.46
N TYR A 205 7.89 6.40 11.61
CA TYR A 205 6.97 7.12 12.50
C TYR A 205 7.57 8.48 12.83
N GLU A 206 6.78 9.53 12.79
CA GLU A 206 7.16 10.85 13.22
C GLU A 206 6.37 11.22 14.47
N ASN A 207 7.05 11.59 15.54
CA ASN A 207 6.40 12.04 16.76
C ASN A 207 5.78 13.42 16.51
N ILE A 208 4.48 13.56 16.75
CA ILE A 208 3.70 14.77 16.43
C ILE A 208 4.10 16.01 17.26
N HIS A 209 4.78 15.82 18.40
CA HIS A 209 5.19 16.90 19.30
C HIS A 209 6.65 17.29 19.13
N THR A 210 7.51 16.30 18.91
CA THR A 210 8.97 16.52 18.84
C THR A 210 9.51 16.53 17.42
N HIS A 211 8.69 16.10 16.44
CA HIS A 211 9.07 15.86 15.04
C HIS A 211 10.24 14.90 14.86
N LYS A 212 10.58 14.14 15.90
CA LYS A 212 11.62 13.13 15.81
C LYS A 212 11.10 11.93 15.02
N VAL A 213 11.86 11.52 14.01
CA VAL A 213 11.57 10.36 13.19
C VAL A 213 12.18 9.10 13.82
N SER A 214 11.41 8.03 13.90
CA SER A 214 11.84 6.68 14.22
C SER A 214 11.60 5.79 13.01
N ALA A 215 12.64 5.11 12.56
CA ALA A 215 12.55 4.13 11.48
C ALA A 215 12.76 2.73 12.08
N ARG A 216 11.81 1.84 11.82
CA ARG A 216 11.76 0.52 12.46
C ARG A 216 11.56 -0.59 11.45
N PHE A 217 12.35 -1.63 11.57
CA PHE A 217 12.14 -2.87 10.83
C PHE A 217 11.15 -3.74 11.59
N ASN A 218 10.03 -4.04 10.97
CA ASN A 218 8.98 -4.85 11.58
C ASN A 218 9.03 -6.28 11.03
N VAL A 219 8.78 -7.22 11.91
CA VAL A 219 8.38 -8.59 11.58
C VAL A 219 7.00 -8.79 12.15
N ASP A 220 6.03 -8.94 11.26
CA ASP A 220 4.61 -9.10 11.59
C ASP A 220 4.21 -10.55 11.41
N CYS A 221 3.54 -11.13 12.39
CA CYS A 221 3.02 -12.50 12.35
C CYS A 221 1.60 -12.54 12.88
N LYS A 222 0.79 -13.42 12.33
CA LYS A 222 -0.49 -13.81 12.93
C LYS A 222 -0.55 -15.32 13.04
N ALA A 223 -0.95 -15.81 14.21
CA ALA A 223 -1.07 -17.24 14.51
C ALA A 223 -2.22 -17.48 15.49
N ILE A 224 -2.77 -18.70 15.48
CA ILE A 224 -3.67 -19.14 16.54
C ILE A 224 -2.85 -19.48 17.80
N GLY A 225 -3.49 -19.42 18.99
CA GLY A 225 -2.77 -19.49 20.27
C GLY A 225 -1.84 -20.69 20.42
N GLU A 226 -2.24 -21.89 19.98
CA GLU A 226 -1.43 -23.11 20.07
C GLU A 226 -0.20 -23.12 19.15
N GLU A 227 -0.19 -22.32 18.08
CA GLU A 227 0.89 -22.26 17.08
C GLU A 227 1.92 -21.16 17.36
N TYR A 228 1.76 -20.40 18.41
CA TYR A 228 2.68 -19.28 18.72
C TYR A 228 4.13 -19.73 18.89
N ALA A 229 4.36 -20.87 19.57
CA ALA A 229 5.70 -21.39 19.78
C ALA A 229 6.41 -21.68 18.45
N LYS A 230 5.69 -22.34 17.53
CA LYS A 230 6.21 -22.64 16.19
C LYS A 230 6.44 -21.37 15.37
N ALA A 231 5.54 -20.37 15.46
CA ALA A 231 5.71 -19.08 14.81
C ALA A 231 6.98 -18.36 15.29
N MET A 232 7.26 -18.37 16.60
CA MET A 232 8.48 -17.79 17.16
C MET A 232 9.76 -18.52 16.70
N ASP A 233 9.73 -19.86 16.61
CA ASP A 233 10.84 -20.65 16.11
C ASP A 233 11.12 -20.33 14.63
N LEU A 234 10.09 -20.22 13.81
CA LEU A 234 10.22 -19.83 12.40
C LEU A 234 10.80 -18.42 12.23
N ILE A 235 10.32 -17.45 13.02
CA ILE A 235 10.86 -16.08 13.01
C ILE A 235 12.35 -16.09 13.42
N ARG A 236 12.70 -16.85 14.45
CA ARG A 236 14.09 -16.99 14.89
C ARG A 236 14.97 -17.58 13.78
N GLU A 237 14.50 -18.63 13.13
CA GLU A 237 15.21 -19.28 12.03
C GLU A 237 15.44 -18.32 10.87
N MET A 238 14.39 -17.56 10.48
CA MET A 238 14.48 -16.56 9.42
C MET A 238 15.50 -15.44 9.75
N ILE A 239 15.55 -14.99 11.00
CA ILE A 239 16.38 -13.85 11.39
C ILE A 239 17.85 -14.25 11.54
N PHE A 240 18.15 -15.38 12.18
CA PHE A 240 19.51 -15.71 12.61
C PHE A 240 20.21 -16.71 11.74
N ASN A 241 19.47 -17.52 10.98
CA ASN A 241 20.02 -18.64 10.22
C ASN A 241 19.81 -18.48 8.70
N ALA A 242 19.46 -17.30 8.22
CA ALA A 242 19.24 -17.04 6.79
C ALA A 242 20.56 -17.02 6.00
N HIS A 243 20.60 -17.72 4.87
CA HIS A 243 21.77 -17.82 3.98
C HIS A 243 21.67 -16.78 2.85
N TYR A 244 22.26 -15.60 3.05
CA TYR A 244 22.31 -14.54 2.03
C TYR A 244 23.44 -14.75 1.00
N ASP A 245 24.23 -15.80 1.10
CA ASP A 245 25.32 -16.20 0.20
C ASP A 245 24.87 -17.19 -0.90
N ASP A 246 23.61 -17.64 -0.90
CA ASP A 246 23.03 -18.27 -2.09
C ASP A 246 22.84 -17.23 -3.20
N HIS A 247 23.92 -17.06 -3.98
CA HIS A 247 23.96 -16.06 -5.05
C HIS A 247 22.92 -16.30 -6.14
N LYS A 248 22.58 -17.57 -6.43
CA LYS A 248 21.55 -17.89 -7.42
C LYS A 248 20.18 -17.38 -6.94
N ARG A 249 19.81 -17.72 -5.72
CA ARG A 249 18.55 -17.33 -5.12
C ARG A 249 18.46 -15.81 -4.95
N MET A 250 19.54 -15.18 -4.50
CA MET A 250 19.59 -13.73 -4.35
C MET A 250 19.38 -13.00 -5.70
N LYS A 251 19.94 -13.52 -6.79
CA LYS A 251 19.72 -12.96 -8.15
C LYS A 251 18.27 -13.07 -8.59
N GLU A 252 17.60 -14.20 -8.28
CA GLU A 252 16.17 -14.39 -8.54
C GLU A 252 15.31 -13.39 -7.75
N ILE A 253 15.59 -13.18 -6.46
CA ILE A 253 14.92 -12.20 -5.60
C ILE A 253 15.08 -10.77 -6.18
N LEU A 254 16.28 -10.38 -6.59
CA LEU A 254 16.52 -9.07 -7.21
C LEU A 254 15.73 -8.90 -8.51
N ALA A 255 15.65 -9.93 -9.35
CA ALA A 255 14.85 -9.92 -10.59
C ALA A 255 13.37 -9.72 -10.29
N GLU A 256 12.84 -10.42 -9.30
CA GLU A 256 11.45 -10.30 -8.87
C GLU A 256 11.15 -8.90 -8.32
N ILE A 257 11.98 -8.38 -7.41
CA ILE A 257 11.82 -7.02 -6.86
C ILE A 257 11.85 -5.98 -8.00
N LYS A 258 12.82 -6.08 -8.92
CA LYS A 258 12.95 -5.17 -10.07
C LYS A 258 11.67 -5.17 -10.90
N SER A 259 11.15 -6.34 -11.24
CA SER A 259 9.90 -6.50 -12.02
C SER A 259 8.69 -5.92 -11.27
N ARG A 260 8.53 -6.24 -9.99
CA ARG A 260 7.43 -5.76 -9.13
C ARG A 260 7.45 -4.25 -9.00
N LEU A 261 8.60 -3.64 -8.77
CA LEU A 261 8.74 -2.18 -8.68
C LEU A 261 8.43 -1.50 -10.01
N GLN A 262 8.89 -2.08 -11.13
CA GLN A 262 8.58 -1.56 -12.47
C GLN A 262 7.07 -1.59 -12.76
N ASN A 263 6.40 -2.69 -12.44
CA ASN A 263 4.95 -2.81 -12.59
C ASN A 263 4.21 -1.82 -11.69
N ARG A 264 4.67 -1.63 -10.44
CA ARG A 264 4.08 -0.66 -9.50
C ARG A 264 4.19 0.78 -10.00
N MET A 265 5.31 1.17 -10.60
CA MET A 265 5.47 2.52 -11.16
C MET A 265 4.50 2.81 -12.31
N VAL A 266 4.07 1.78 -13.05
CA VAL A 266 3.07 1.91 -14.12
C VAL A 266 1.64 1.87 -13.58
N SER A 267 1.33 0.93 -12.70
CA SER A 267 -0.03 0.73 -12.18
C SER A 267 -0.42 1.70 -11.06
N ALA A 268 0.54 2.09 -10.22
CA ALA A 268 0.38 2.98 -9.07
C ALA A 268 1.34 4.18 -9.11
N GLY A 269 1.55 4.75 -10.29
CA GLY A 269 2.48 5.86 -10.50
C GLY A 269 2.16 7.11 -9.69
N HIS A 270 0.89 7.32 -9.31
CA HIS A 270 0.47 8.38 -8.40
C HIS A 270 1.17 8.28 -7.02
N SER A 271 1.21 7.08 -6.43
CA SER A 271 1.89 6.87 -5.15
C SER A 271 3.40 7.10 -5.28
N SER A 272 4.00 6.63 -6.38
CA SER A 272 5.42 6.87 -6.67
C SER A 272 5.72 8.37 -6.86
N ALA A 273 4.82 9.12 -7.50
CA ALA A 273 4.99 10.56 -7.71
C ALA A 273 4.88 11.34 -6.39
N VAL A 274 3.90 11.03 -5.54
CA VAL A 274 3.75 11.63 -4.20
C VAL A 274 4.97 11.30 -3.33
N LEU A 275 5.40 10.03 -3.30
CA LEU A 275 6.56 9.62 -2.52
C LEU A 275 7.83 10.35 -2.98
N ALA A 276 8.12 10.38 -4.28
CA ALA A 276 9.29 11.06 -4.83
C ALA A 276 9.26 12.60 -4.61
N CYS A 277 8.06 13.17 -4.50
CA CYS A 277 7.87 14.58 -4.17
C CYS A 277 8.17 14.83 -2.68
N ASN A 278 7.52 14.09 -1.78
CA ASN A 278 7.70 14.21 -0.33
C ASN A 278 9.13 13.89 0.12
N ALA A 279 9.77 12.91 -0.49
CA ALA A 279 11.16 12.53 -0.18
C ALA A 279 12.20 13.64 -0.45
N GLN A 280 11.80 14.74 -1.08
CA GLN A 280 12.67 15.89 -1.27
C GLN A 280 12.82 16.75 -0.02
N TYR A 281 11.93 16.62 0.99
CA TYR A 281 11.93 17.44 2.19
C TYR A 281 11.51 16.71 3.47
N LEU A 282 10.86 15.51 3.37
CA LEU A 282 10.44 14.73 4.53
C LEU A 282 11.38 13.55 4.78
N GLU A 283 11.83 13.42 6.01
CA GLU A 283 12.69 12.31 6.43
C GLU A 283 11.97 10.96 6.33
N THR A 284 10.73 10.84 6.80
CA THR A 284 9.93 9.61 6.71
C THR A 284 9.78 9.15 5.27
N SER A 285 9.49 10.09 4.36
CA SER A 285 9.38 9.79 2.93
C SER A 285 10.73 9.45 2.30
N ARG A 286 11.84 9.98 2.85
CA ARG A 286 13.17 9.65 2.36
C ARG A 286 13.54 8.21 2.64
N TYR A 287 13.24 7.69 3.82
CA TYR A 287 13.36 6.27 4.12
C TYR A 287 12.54 5.41 3.14
N SER A 288 11.27 5.76 2.96
CA SER A 288 10.40 5.01 2.05
C SER A 288 10.87 5.06 0.59
N GLU A 289 11.39 6.20 0.12
CA GLU A 289 11.95 6.34 -1.23
C GLU A 289 13.18 5.46 -1.43
N LEU A 290 14.00 5.29 -0.39
CA LEU A 290 15.20 4.46 -0.40
C LEU A 290 14.92 2.95 -0.27
N THR A 291 13.74 2.54 0.20
CA THR A 291 13.39 1.13 0.44
C THR A 291 12.23 0.60 -0.40
N SER A 292 11.50 1.49 -1.10
CA SER A 292 10.35 1.08 -1.92
C SER A 292 10.03 2.02 -3.09
N GLY A 293 10.73 3.17 -3.22
CA GLY A 293 10.46 4.18 -4.24
C GLY A 293 11.28 4.02 -5.53
N ILE A 294 11.34 5.10 -6.31
CA ILE A 294 12.09 5.13 -7.59
C ILE A 294 13.60 5.02 -7.35
N SER A 295 14.11 5.62 -6.26
CA SER A 295 15.52 5.49 -5.87
C SER A 295 15.87 4.03 -5.55
N TYR A 296 14.96 3.33 -4.86
CA TYR A 296 15.10 1.91 -4.57
C TYR A 296 15.07 1.06 -5.84
N TYR A 297 14.18 1.35 -6.78
CA TYR A 297 14.16 0.66 -8.07
C TYR A 297 15.51 0.79 -8.81
N ARG A 298 16.11 1.98 -8.80
CA ARG A 298 17.43 2.21 -9.42
C ARG A 298 18.52 1.43 -8.71
N PHE A 299 18.49 1.40 -7.38
CA PHE A 299 19.42 0.63 -6.57
C PHE A 299 19.31 -0.87 -6.87
N ILE A 300 18.10 -1.44 -6.86
CA ILE A 300 17.88 -2.86 -7.19
C ILE A 300 18.28 -3.18 -8.64
N SER A 301 18.01 -2.25 -9.57
CA SER A 301 18.41 -2.43 -10.96
C SER A 301 19.95 -2.46 -11.10
N ASP A 302 20.68 -1.59 -10.40
CA ASP A 302 22.14 -1.59 -10.40
C ASP A 302 22.71 -2.90 -9.81
N LEU A 303 22.14 -3.36 -8.68
CA LEU A 303 22.56 -4.65 -8.07
C LEU A 303 22.31 -5.83 -9.01
N TYR A 304 21.17 -5.85 -9.71
CA TYR A 304 20.82 -6.92 -10.63
C TYR A 304 21.70 -6.90 -11.90
N ASP A 305 21.87 -5.72 -12.50
CA ASP A 305 22.60 -5.56 -13.76
C ASP A 305 24.12 -5.80 -13.59
N ASN A 306 24.68 -5.49 -12.38
CA ASN A 306 26.07 -5.69 -12.01
C ASN A 306 26.25 -6.82 -10.98
N PHE A 307 25.40 -7.83 -11.01
CA PHE A 307 25.28 -8.84 -9.94
C PHE A 307 26.60 -9.57 -9.64
N GLU A 308 27.32 -9.98 -10.67
CA GLU A 308 28.57 -10.76 -10.50
C GLU A 308 29.67 -9.98 -9.74
N GLU A 309 29.65 -8.65 -9.85
CA GLU A 309 30.57 -7.76 -9.13
C GLU A 309 30.07 -7.40 -7.74
N ARG A 310 28.73 -7.51 -7.49
CA ARG A 310 28.06 -7.05 -6.28
C ARG A 310 27.67 -8.15 -5.31
N LYS A 311 27.63 -9.41 -5.73
CA LYS A 311 27.05 -10.52 -4.95
C LYS A 311 27.64 -10.68 -3.55
N GLU A 312 28.98 -10.60 -3.40
CA GLU A 312 29.65 -10.71 -2.10
C GLU A 312 29.34 -9.49 -1.20
N ILE A 313 29.24 -8.31 -1.81
CA ILE A 313 28.86 -7.08 -1.09
C ILE A 313 27.42 -7.19 -0.58
N ILE A 314 26.50 -7.74 -1.38
CA ILE A 314 25.10 -7.93 -0.99
C ILE A 314 25.02 -8.82 0.25
N SER A 315 25.65 -10.00 0.22
CA SER A 315 25.67 -10.95 1.35
C SER A 315 26.27 -10.32 2.60
N SER A 316 27.43 -9.68 2.46
CA SER A 316 28.10 -9.02 3.58
C SER A 316 27.27 -7.88 4.19
N LYS A 317 26.59 -7.07 3.35
CA LYS A 317 25.73 -5.97 3.82
C LYS A 317 24.49 -6.49 4.53
N LEU A 318 23.83 -7.52 4.00
CA LEU A 318 22.65 -8.12 4.64
C LEU A 318 23.00 -8.71 6.01
N ASN A 319 24.10 -9.48 6.13
CA ASN A 319 24.56 -10.02 7.40
C ASN A 319 24.87 -8.91 8.43
N LYS A 320 25.63 -7.88 8.02
CA LYS A 320 25.94 -6.73 8.89
C LYS A 320 24.68 -6.01 9.38
N ILE A 321 23.68 -5.84 8.52
CA ILE A 321 22.43 -5.18 8.86
C ILE A 321 21.60 -6.02 9.81
N THR A 322 21.51 -7.34 9.56
CA THR A 322 20.84 -8.30 10.45
C THR A 322 21.42 -8.23 11.86
N GLU A 323 22.75 -8.29 12.00
CA GLU A 323 23.43 -8.15 13.30
C GLU A 323 23.12 -6.84 14.02
N ARG A 324 23.00 -5.74 13.30
CA ARG A 324 22.78 -4.40 13.88
C ARG A 324 21.33 -4.09 14.22
N ILE A 325 20.38 -4.76 13.57
CA ILE A 325 18.94 -4.52 13.77
C ILE A 325 18.39 -5.44 14.87
N PHE A 326 18.67 -6.73 14.81
CA PHE A 326 18.03 -7.73 15.66
C PHE A 326 18.73 -7.92 16.99
N THR A 327 18.68 -6.90 17.84
CA THR A 327 19.21 -6.87 19.21
C THR A 327 18.11 -6.52 20.22
N VAL A 328 18.28 -6.94 21.46
CA VAL A 328 17.26 -6.78 22.51
C VAL A 328 16.96 -5.29 22.81
N ASP A 329 17.98 -4.43 22.82
CA ASP A 329 17.87 -2.98 23.09
C ASP A 329 17.06 -2.21 22.04
N ARG A 330 16.82 -2.81 20.87
CA ARG A 330 16.12 -2.19 19.73
C ARG A 330 14.68 -2.65 19.57
N LEU A 331 14.28 -3.69 20.32
CA LEU A 331 12.97 -4.30 20.18
C LEU A 331 11.90 -3.57 21.00
N ILE A 332 10.75 -3.39 20.37
CA ILE A 332 9.46 -3.15 21.02
C ILE A 332 8.49 -4.17 20.44
N VAL A 333 7.65 -4.74 21.26
CA VAL A 333 6.66 -5.73 20.84
C VAL A 333 5.27 -5.13 20.95
N SER A 334 4.41 -5.41 19.98
CA SER A 334 2.98 -5.18 20.07
C SER A 334 2.26 -6.50 19.80
N LEU A 335 1.34 -6.88 20.68
CA LEU A 335 0.54 -8.09 20.55
C LEU A 335 -0.93 -7.74 20.71
N THR A 336 -1.73 -8.06 19.69
CA THR A 336 -3.19 -7.89 19.72
C THR A 336 -3.87 -9.25 19.83
N GLY A 337 -4.70 -9.42 20.83
CA GLY A 337 -5.45 -10.64 21.15
C GLY A 337 -6.04 -10.54 22.53
N ASP A 338 -6.99 -11.40 22.86
CA ASP A 338 -7.52 -11.47 24.23
C ASP A 338 -6.51 -12.12 25.20
N ASP A 339 -6.85 -12.14 26.48
CA ASP A 339 -5.97 -12.67 27.54
C ASP A 339 -5.59 -14.15 27.32
N THR A 340 -6.43 -14.92 26.65
CA THR A 340 -6.15 -16.35 26.34
C THR A 340 -5.03 -16.44 25.31
N VAL A 341 -5.13 -15.66 24.24
CA VAL A 341 -4.10 -15.55 23.19
C VAL A 341 -2.79 -15.02 23.76
N TYR A 342 -2.88 -13.97 24.58
CA TYR A 342 -1.72 -13.39 25.21
C TYR A 342 -0.98 -14.40 26.12
N THR A 343 -1.72 -15.10 26.98
CA THR A 343 -1.14 -16.11 27.89
C THR A 343 -0.50 -17.26 27.12
N ALA A 344 -1.11 -17.72 26.04
CA ALA A 344 -0.56 -18.79 25.20
C ALA A 344 0.77 -18.38 24.53
N GLY A 345 0.90 -17.13 24.10
CA GLY A 345 2.10 -16.63 23.38
C GLY A 345 3.22 -16.12 24.28
N ARG A 346 2.92 -15.77 25.52
CA ARG A 346 3.83 -15.03 26.42
C ARG A 346 5.17 -15.74 26.69
N ASP A 347 5.13 -17.02 26.99
CA ASP A 347 6.34 -17.78 27.31
C ASP A 347 7.23 -17.98 26.07
N SER A 348 6.62 -18.20 24.91
CA SER A 348 7.33 -18.30 23.63
C SER A 348 7.96 -16.97 23.24
N LEU A 349 7.26 -15.86 23.47
CA LEU A 349 7.78 -14.51 23.28
C LEU A 349 8.96 -14.21 24.22
N ALA A 350 8.84 -14.56 25.51
CA ALA A 350 9.92 -14.41 26.47
C ALA A 350 11.16 -15.20 26.03
N GLY A 351 10.99 -16.47 25.64
CA GLY A 351 12.08 -17.30 25.13
C GLY A 351 12.70 -16.76 23.83
N PHE A 352 11.91 -16.11 22.96
CA PHE A 352 12.43 -15.40 21.78
C PHE A 352 13.29 -14.22 22.21
N ILE A 353 12.80 -13.37 23.12
CA ILE A 353 13.53 -12.19 23.61
C ILE A 353 14.83 -12.58 24.29
N ASP A 354 14.80 -13.57 25.19
CA ASP A 354 16.01 -14.08 25.88
C ASP A 354 17.09 -14.63 24.93
N GLY A 355 16.68 -15.04 23.72
CA GLY A 355 17.58 -15.51 22.69
C GLY A 355 18.12 -14.43 21.77
N LEU A 356 17.70 -13.16 21.90
CA LEU A 356 18.25 -12.05 21.13
C LEU A 356 19.65 -11.66 21.61
N PRO A 357 20.55 -11.22 20.72
CA PRO A 357 21.83 -10.65 21.11
C PRO A 357 21.68 -9.42 22.00
N ASP A 358 22.36 -9.43 23.16
CA ASP A 358 22.49 -8.27 24.05
C ASP A 358 23.74 -7.47 23.70
N VAL A 359 23.69 -6.80 22.56
CA VAL A 359 24.79 -5.96 22.04
C VAL A 359 24.23 -4.61 21.63
N ALA A 360 24.72 -3.55 22.25
CA ALA A 360 24.36 -2.18 21.89
C ALA A 360 25.27 -1.66 20.77
N TYR A 361 24.66 -1.12 19.73
CA TYR A 361 25.34 -0.42 18.66
C TYR A 361 25.05 1.07 18.70
N ASP A 362 26.04 1.91 18.42
CA ASP A 362 25.87 3.35 18.33
C ASP A 362 24.87 3.72 17.24
N THR A 363 24.08 4.74 17.48
CA THR A 363 23.16 5.30 16.47
C THR A 363 23.97 6.01 15.39
N ALA A 364 23.77 5.61 14.15
CA ALA A 364 24.40 6.22 12.98
C ALA A 364 23.79 7.61 12.70
N GLU A 365 24.65 8.57 12.34
CA GLU A 365 24.20 9.89 11.93
C GLU A 365 23.44 9.84 10.61
N ARG A 366 22.32 10.56 10.52
CA ARG A 366 21.51 10.61 9.30
C ARG A 366 21.95 11.76 8.40
N ASN A 367 22.53 11.42 7.25
CA ASN A 367 23.04 12.37 6.27
C ASN A 367 22.17 12.41 5.00
N PHE A 368 20.85 12.64 5.16
CA PHE A 368 19.95 12.74 4.01
C PHE A 368 20.17 14.06 3.26
N ARG A 369 20.22 13.95 1.93
CA ARG A 369 20.24 15.13 1.05
C ARG A 369 18.84 15.45 0.58
N TYR A 370 18.40 16.66 0.89
CA TYR A 370 17.12 17.19 0.44
C TYR A 370 17.31 18.09 -0.78
N THR A 371 16.29 18.16 -1.60
CA THR A 371 16.27 18.96 -2.83
C THR A 371 14.90 19.61 -2.97
N ASN A 372 14.81 20.68 -3.72
CA ASN A 372 13.54 21.31 -4.06
C ASN A 372 13.51 21.54 -5.57
N ILE A 373 13.30 20.48 -6.33
CA ILE A 373 13.31 20.56 -7.80
C ILE A 373 12.06 19.87 -8.37
N ARG A 374 11.57 20.42 -9.49
CA ARG A 374 10.53 19.76 -10.27
C ARG A 374 11.16 18.58 -11.01
N ARG A 375 10.57 17.40 -10.85
CA ARG A 375 11.04 16.16 -11.49
C ARG A 375 9.94 15.58 -12.35
N ALA A 376 10.35 14.99 -13.48
CA ALA A 376 9.50 14.19 -14.33
C ALA A 376 10.20 12.87 -14.67
N TYR A 377 9.43 11.80 -14.66
CA TYR A 377 9.87 10.46 -15.03
C TYR A 377 9.09 10.01 -16.26
N LYS A 378 9.79 9.52 -17.28
CA LYS A 378 9.16 8.96 -18.47
C LYS A 378 8.85 7.49 -18.25
N SER A 379 7.65 7.07 -18.61
CA SER A 379 7.23 5.68 -18.62
C SER A 379 6.60 5.33 -19.97
N ALA A 380 6.34 4.05 -20.21
CA ALA A 380 5.60 3.59 -21.40
C ALA A 380 4.08 3.84 -21.28
N SER A 381 3.61 4.44 -20.20
CA SER A 381 2.19 4.75 -20.00
C SER A 381 1.74 5.91 -20.89
N GLN A 382 0.51 5.83 -21.40
CA GLN A 382 -0.14 6.92 -22.12
C GLN A 382 -0.83 7.94 -21.21
N VAL A 383 -0.79 7.72 -19.90
CA VAL A 383 -1.39 8.59 -18.89
C VAL A 383 -0.32 9.13 -17.95
N ASN A 384 -0.61 10.27 -17.33
CA ASN A 384 0.24 10.93 -16.39
C ASN A 384 -0.22 10.68 -14.94
N TYR A 385 0.68 10.92 -14.02
CA TYR A 385 0.46 11.00 -12.59
C TYR A 385 1.10 12.28 -12.09
N VAL A 386 0.29 13.28 -11.77
CA VAL A 386 0.78 14.62 -11.42
C VAL A 386 0.64 14.82 -9.93
N ALA A 387 1.76 15.02 -9.23
CA ALA A 387 1.79 15.24 -7.79
C ALA A 387 2.38 16.61 -7.45
N ARG A 388 1.77 17.29 -6.48
CA ARG A 388 2.28 18.49 -5.83
C ARG A 388 2.19 18.30 -4.32
N CYS A 389 3.32 18.46 -3.64
CA CYS A 389 3.42 18.26 -2.21
C CYS A 389 4.03 19.50 -1.54
N GLY A 390 3.81 19.66 -0.25
CA GLY A 390 4.40 20.74 0.52
C GLY A 390 4.18 20.61 2.02
N SER A 391 5.01 21.30 2.80
CA SER A 391 4.87 21.41 4.24
C SER A 391 4.23 22.76 4.59
N PHE A 392 3.11 22.71 5.31
CA PHE A 392 2.54 23.90 5.96
C PHE A 392 3.08 24.04 7.39
N GLY A 393 3.54 22.95 8.01
CA GLY A 393 4.24 22.97 9.30
C GLY A 393 5.51 23.81 9.25
N ASP A 394 6.32 23.72 8.18
CA ASP A 394 7.53 24.56 7.97
C ASP A 394 7.21 26.05 7.85
N LYS A 395 5.95 26.43 7.68
CA LYS A 395 5.47 27.80 7.67
C LYS A 395 4.90 28.25 9.02
N GLY A 396 5.02 27.40 10.05
CA GLY A 396 4.46 27.66 11.38
C GLY A 396 2.94 27.53 11.44
N ILE A 397 2.33 26.82 10.47
CA ILE A 397 0.89 26.56 10.45
C ILE A 397 0.65 25.21 11.12
N GLU A 398 -0.07 25.23 12.24
CA GLU A 398 -0.43 24.02 12.97
C GLU A 398 -1.52 23.23 12.24
N TYR A 399 -1.48 21.92 12.42
CA TYR A 399 -2.53 21.04 11.91
C TYR A 399 -3.86 21.31 12.62
N SER A 400 -4.93 21.40 11.84
CA SER A 400 -6.30 21.46 12.35
C SER A 400 -7.09 20.23 11.85
N PRO A 401 -7.88 19.56 12.70
CA PRO A 401 -8.80 18.49 12.27
C PRO A 401 -9.77 18.93 11.18
N ALA A 402 -10.06 20.23 11.04
CA ALA A 402 -10.84 20.78 9.93
C ALA A 402 -10.25 20.45 8.54
N LEU A 403 -8.94 20.18 8.46
CA LEU A 403 -8.28 19.73 7.23
C LEU A 403 -8.80 18.37 6.75
N LYS A 404 -9.36 17.53 7.62
CA LYS A 404 -10.03 16.28 7.21
C LYS A 404 -11.33 16.56 6.48
N VAL A 405 -12.13 17.53 6.94
CA VAL A 405 -13.34 17.97 6.25
C VAL A 405 -12.95 18.67 4.94
N PHE A 406 -11.92 19.52 4.98
CA PHE A 406 -11.38 20.16 3.78
C PHE A 406 -10.91 19.15 2.72
N LYS A 407 -10.26 18.05 3.15
CA LYS A 407 -9.94 16.94 2.25
C LYS A 407 -11.18 16.42 1.52
N THR A 408 -12.24 16.17 2.25
CA THR A 408 -13.52 15.68 1.69
C THR A 408 -14.12 16.68 0.68
N ILE A 409 -14.10 17.98 1.01
CA ILE A 409 -14.53 19.04 0.10
C ILE A 409 -13.72 19.00 -1.20
N MET A 410 -12.40 18.95 -1.09
CA MET A 410 -11.50 18.94 -2.25
C MET A 410 -11.69 17.68 -3.12
N ASP A 411 -11.87 16.50 -2.50
CA ASP A 411 -12.07 15.24 -3.21
C ASP A 411 -13.37 15.20 -4.00
N TYR A 412 -14.47 15.80 -3.48
CA TYR A 412 -15.79 15.68 -4.10
C TYR A 412 -16.18 16.90 -4.95
N ASP A 413 -15.61 18.06 -4.68
CA ASP A 413 -16.00 19.27 -5.36
C ASP A 413 -14.90 19.74 -6.34
N TYR A 414 -13.86 20.40 -5.85
CA TYR A 414 -12.91 21.08 -6.72
C TYR A 414 -12.07 20.14 -7.59
N LEU A 415 -11.40 19.16 -6.96
CA LEU A 415 -10.49 18.26 -7.67
C LEU A 415 -11.27 17.30 -8.59
N TRP A 416 -12.35 16.71 -8.06
CA TRP A 416 -13.17 15.78 -8.83
C TRP A 416 -13.75 16.42 -10.09
N ILE A 417 -14.34 17.60 -9.94
CA ILE A 417 -14.99 18.30 -11.06
C ILE A 417 -13.94 18.73 -12.10
N ASN A 418 -12.83 19.31 -11.67
CA ASN A 418 -11.86 19.90 -12.62
C ASN A 418 -10.89 18.88 -13.20
N ILE A 419 -10.44 17.88 -12.42
CA ILE A 419 -9.44 16.90 -12.86
C ILE A 419 -10.12 15.68 -13.48
N ARG A 420 -11.16 15.13 -12.83
CA ARG A 420 -11.84 13.93 -13.33
C ARG A 420 -12.92 14.26 -14.36
N VAL A 421 -13.94 15.00 -13.96
CA VAL A 421 -15.14 15.20 -14.81
C VAL A 421 -14.79 16.01 -16.05
N LYS A 422 -14.15 17.17 -15.88
CA LYS A 422 -13.78 18.06 -17.00
C LYS A 422 -12.43 17.67 -17.63
N GLY A 423 -11.48 17.20 -16.83
CA GLY A 423 -10.12 16.88 -17.27
C GLY A 423 -9.97 15.46 -17.82
N GLY A 424 -10.89 14.54 -17.53
CA GLY A 424 -10.85 13.16 -18.03
C GLY A 424 -9.88 12.23 -17.31
N ALA A 425 -9.30 12.64 -16.19
CA ALA A 425 -8.51 11.75 -15.35
C ALA A 425 -9.37 10.64 -14.72
N TYR A 426 -8.77 9.50 -14.42
CA TYR A 426 -9.51 8.43 -13.75
C TYR A 426 -9.79 8.74 -12.28
N GLY A 427 -8.91 9.49 -11.61
CA GLY A 427 -9.09 9.92 -10.24
C GLY A 427 -8.20 11.08 -9.84
N CYS A 428 -8.50 11.63 -8.68
CA CYS A 428 -7.71 12.67 -8.01
C CYS A 428 -7.75 12.42 -6.51
N MET A 429 -6.72 12.85 -5.81
CA MET A 429 -6.56 12.63 -4.37
C MET A 429 -5.88 13.84 -3.73
N ASN A 430 -6.17 14.07 -2.48
CA ASN A 430 -5.42 14.97 -1.64
C ASN A 430 -5.31 14.43 -0.21
N GLY A 431 -4.36 14.92 0.58
CA GLY A 431 -4.17 14.50 1.95
C GLY A 431 -3.40 15.51 2.76
N TYR A 432 -3.69 15.52 4.06
CA TYR A 432 -3.05 16.39 5.07
C TYR A 432 -2.79 15.55 6.30
N ASN A 433 -1.57 15.57 6.80
CA ASN A 433 -1.21 14.82 8.00
C ASN A 433 -0.95 15.74 9.21
N VAL A 434 -0.97 15.14 10.38
CA VAL A 434 -0.81 15.85 11.66
C VAL A 434 0.58 16.47 11.84
N THR A 435 1.56 16.02 11.07
CA THR A 435 2.94 16.56 11.10
C THR A 435 3.13 17.75 10.16
N GLY A 436 2.06 18.31 9.62
CA GLY A 436 2.09 19.56 8.88
C GLY A 436 2.37 19.44 7.39
N ASN A 437 2.12 18.29 6.78
CA ASN A 437 2.39 18.03 5.38
C ASN A 437 1.11 17.75 4.58
N GLY A 438 1.09 18.15 3.31
CA GLY A 438 -0.03 17.92 2.43
C GLY A 438 0.39 17.64 0.99
N TYR A 439 -0.52 17.00 0.24
CA TYR A 439 -0.32 16.71 -1.18
C TYR A 439 -1.61 16.79 -1.98
N PHE A 440 -1.46 17.02 -3.28
CA PHE A 440 -2.45 16.83 -4.33
C PHE A 440 -1.89 15.88 -5.36
N CYS A 441 -2.72 14.97 -5.89
CA CYS A 441 -2.28 14.02 -6.91
C CYS A 441 -3.40 13.66 -7.87
N SER A 442 -3.08 13.49 -9.17
CA SER A 442 -3.97 12.92 -10.16
C SER A 442 -3.58 11.46 -10.49
N TYR A 443 -4.58 10.68 -10.91
CA TYR A 443 -4.42 9.28 -11.23
C TYR A 443 -4.92 8.98 -12.63
N ARG A 444 -4.06 8.39 -13.47
CA ARG A 444 -4.32 8.11 -14.89
C ARG A 444 -4.90 9.33 -15.61
N ASP A 445 -4.14 10.40 -15.60
CA ASP A 445 -4.51 11.72 -16.07
C ASP A 445 -4.03 11.93 -17.51
N PRO A 446 -4.90 12.25 -18.47
CA PRO A 446 -4.46 12.60 -19.81
C PRO A 446 -3.73 13.95 -19.89
N ASN A 447 -3.89 14.79 -18.84
CA ASN A 447 -3.34 16.15 -18.79
C ASN A 447 -2.16 16.23 -17.83
N LEU A 448 -1.13 16.98 -18.19
CA LEU A 448 -0.01 17.30 -17.31
C LEU A 448 -0.05 18.77 -16.87
N LYS A 449 0.00 19.69 -17.83
CA LYS A 449 0.07 21.13 -17.55
C LYS A 449 -1.24 21.68 -17.00
N GLN A 450 -2.37 21.23 -17.54
CA GLN A 450 -3.68 21.70 -17.11
C GLN A 450 -3.96 21.30 -15.66
N THR A 451 -3.56 20.11 -15.26
CA THR A 451 -3.71 19.62 -13.88
C THR A 451 -2.85 20.45 -12.89
N ASP A 452 -1.64 20.82 -13.28
CA ASP A 452 -0.79 21.68 -12.46
C ASP A 452 -1.40 23.08 -12.29
N ILE A 453 -2.03 23.66 -13.36
CA ILE A 453 -2.77 24.92 -13.28
C ILE A 453 -3.98 24.80 -12.35
N ILE A 454 -4.70 23.66 -12.37
CA ILE A 454 -5.83 23.42 -11.45
C ILE A 454 -5.32 23.45 -10.01
N TYR A 455 -4.18 22.83 -9.69
CA TYR A 455 -3.59 22.93 -8.35
C TYR A 455 -3.23 24.38 -7.96
N GLU A 456 -2.77 25.21 -8.89
CA GLU A 456 -2.50 26.63 -8.64
C GLU A 456 -3.79 27.42 -8.34
N GLY A 457 -4.92 27.00 -8.85
CA GLY A 457 -6.23 27.63 -8.61
C GLY A 457 -6.86 27.33 -7.23
N ILE A 458 -6.33 26.36 -6.48
CA ILE A 458 -6.88 25.95 -5.17
C ILE A 458 -7.01 27.12 -4.18
N PRO A 459 -6.01 28.01 -4.00
CA PRO A 459 -6.13 29.12 -3.07
C PRO A 459 -7.28 30.08 -3.42
N GLU A 460 -7.54 30.29 -4.69
CA GLU A 460 -8.66 31.14 -5.13
C GLU A 460 -10.01 30.44 -4.88
N TYR A 461 -10.12 29.14 -5.18
CA TYR A 461 -11.28 28.36 -4.85
C TYR A 461 -11.61 28.44 -3.35
N ILE A 462 -10.61 28.28 -2.46
CA ILE A 462 -10.82 28.35 -1.01
C ILE A 462 -11.33 29.72 -0.58
N ARG A 463 -10.77 30.81 -1.12
CA ARG A 463 -11.23 32.18 -0.76
C ARG A 463 -12.69 32.45 -1.13
N ASN A 464 -13.14 31.81 -2.22
CA ASN A 464 -14.49 31.98 -2.75
C ASN A 464 -15.44 30.85 -2.33
N PHE A 465 -14.93 29.87 -1.55
CA PHE A 465 -15.73 28.71 -1.12
C PHE A 465 -16.90 29.19 -0.24
N ASN A 466 -18.09 28.78 -0.64
CA ASN A 466 -19.32 28.95 0.11
C ASN A 466 -20.14 27.68 0.01
N ALA A 467 -20.64 27.19 1.13
CA ALA A 467 -21.45 25.99 1.20
C ALA A 467 -22.71 26.23 2.05
N THR A 468 -23.81 25.68 1.61
CA THR A 468 -25.05 25.63 2.38
C THR A 468 -24.88 24.70 3.60
N GLU A 469 -25.77 24.82 4.58
CA GLU A 469 -25.78 23.93 5.75
C GLU A 469 -25.92 22.45 5.34
N ARG A 470 -26.72 22.17 4.31
CA ARG A 470 -26.85 20.81 3.74
C ARG A 470 -25.53 20.28 3.19
N GLU A 471 -24.81 21.07 2.42
CA GLU A 471 -23.52 20.69 1.83
C GLU A 471 -22.46 20.49 2.91
N MET A 472 -22.37 21.40 3.88
CA MET A 472 -21.46 21.24 5.01
C MET A 472 -21.75 19.97 5.83
N THR A 473 -23.03 19.67 6.07
CA THR A 473 -23.43 18.43 6.74
C THR A 473 -23.00 17.21 5.95
N LYS A 474 -23.17 17.20 4.63
CA LYS A 474 -22.69 16.13 3.73
C LYS A 474 -21.17 15.93 3.84
N TYR A 475 -20.38 17.00 3.80
CA TYR A 475 -18.92 16.91 3.90
C TYR A 475 -18.46 16.41 5.27
N ILE A 476 -19.09 16.86 6.34
CA ILE A 476 -18.78 16.42 7.70
C ILE A 476 -19.10 14.93 7.86
N ILE A 477 -20.30 14.50 7.48
CA ILE A 477 -20.70 13.08 7.57
C ILE A 477 -19.80 12.21 6.71
N GLY A 478 -19.48 12.61 5.47
CA GLY A 478 -18.55 11.88 4.61
C GLY A 478 -17.16 11.76 5.21
N THR A 479 -16.71 12.77 5.95
CA THR A 479 -15.43 12.73 6.67
C THR A 479 -15.49 11.72 7.82
N PHE A 480 -16.53 11.75 8.63
CA PHE A 480 -16.68 10.82 9.76
C PHE A 480 -16.90 9.39 9.31
N SER A 481 -17.63 9.16 8.22
CA SER A 481 -17.77 7.83 7.61
C SER A 481 -16.41 7.20 7.27
N GLY A 482 -15.44 8.01 6.81
CA GLY A 482 -14.08 7.56 6.56
C GLY A 482 -13.21 7.36 7.81
N LEU A 483 -13.57 7.99 8.93
CA LEU A 483 -12.86 7.87 10.21
C LEU A 483 -13.41 6.73 11.09
N ASP A 484 -14.67 6.38 10.90
CA ASP A 484 -15.41 5.40 11.72
C ASP A 484 -15.42 4.00 11.09
N ILE A 485 -14.49 3.75 10.17
CA ILE A 485 -14.29 2.41 9.60
C ILE A 485 -13.75 1.50 10.71
N PRO A 486 -14.31 0.29 10.90
CA PRO A 486 -13.78 -0.67 11.85
C PRO A 486 -12.28 -0.93 11.58
N LEU A 487 -11.50 -0.96 12.66
CA LEU A 487 -10.10 -1.39 12.59
C LEU A 487 -10.06 -2.89 12.29
N THR A 488 -9.15 -3.27 11.40
CA THR A 488 -8.91 -4.68 11.01
C THR A 488 -7.72 -5.22 11.76
#